data_43601a694e2b87646d3d638548a8653e
#
_entry.id   43601a694e2b87646d3d638548a8653e
#
_cell.length_a   1.000
_cell.length_b   1.000
_cell.length_c   1.000
_cell.angle_alpha   90.00
_cell.angle_beta   90.00
_cell.angle_gamma   90.00
#
_symmetry.space_group_name_H-M   'P 1'
#
loop_
_entity.id
_entity.type
_entity.pdbx_description
1 polymer ?
#
loop_
_entity_poly.entity_id
_entity_poly.type
_entity_poly.pdbx_seq_one_letter_code
_entity_poly.pdbx_strand_id
1 'polypeptide(L)'
;MGNQVIRLLSIAVLVSFTLTTGGCGTKTPNYTPSLETAEDAVRRGLDRWKAGEPPGEVPGTRPLIPVTDGGRKPSQRLEGYQILGETRGASGRTIAVTLHLENPAEELKARYIVLGIDPLLVFRQEDFELLMHWDHHMPAPKATESAVPTDSPTTPDDASNPIQIQPEAAEATK
;
A
#
# COMPACT_ATOMS: atom_id res chain seq x y z
N MET A 1 -22.59 15.75 -71.31
CA MET A 1 -23.22 14.97 -70.22
C MET A 1 -22.25 14.12 -69.39
N GLY A 2 -21.02 13.83 -69.82
CA GLY A 2 -20.07 12.94 -69.13
C GLY A 2 -19.39 13.56 -67.87
N ASN A 3 -19.12 14.87 -67.87
CA ASN A 3 -18.35 15.49 -66.76
C ASN A 3 -19.11 15.70 -65.43
N GLN A 4 -20.43 15.74 -65.51
CA GLN A 4 -21.28 15.90 -64.31
C GLN A 4 -21.39 14.60 -63.53
N VAL A 5 -21.47 13.48 -64.21
CA VAL A 5 -21.56 12.13 -63.59
C VAL A 5 -20.25 11.78 -62.87
N ILE A 6 -19.09 12.11 -63.45
CA ILE A 6 -17.77 11.85 -62.84
C ILE A 6 -17.59 12.71 -61.56
N ARG A 7 -18.05 13.95 -61.55
CA ARG A 7 -17.95 14.80 -60.35
C ARG A 7 -18.85 14.35 -59.20
N LEU A 8 -20.04 13.82 -59.52
CA LEU A 8 -20.95 13.28 -58.50
C LEU A 8 -20.41 11.94 -57.91
N LEU A 9 -19.80 11.10 -58.72
CA LEU A 9 -19.15 9.86 -58.24
C LEU A 9 -17.95 10.15 -57.36
N SER A 10 -17.14 11.18 -57.66
CA SER A 10 -15.97 11.56 -56.82
C SER A 10 -16.38 12.12 -55.48
N ILE A 11 -17.50 12.85 -55.39
CA ILE A 11 -18.01 13.38 -54.11
C ILE A 11 -18.57 12.21 -53.27
N ALA A 12 -19.27 11.26 -53.86
CA ALA A 12 -19.82 10.12 -53.14
C ALA A 12 -18.73 9.23 -52.52
N VAL A 13 -17.57 9.02 -53.18
CA VAL A 13 -16.43 8.27 -52.65
C VAL A 13 -15.74 8.99 -51.52
N LEU A 14 -15.61 10.32 -51.56
CA LEU A 14 -15.00 11.12 -50.49
C LEU A 14 -15.84 11.16 -49.22
N VAL A 15 -17.18 11.17 -49.35
CA VAL A 15 -18.08 11.17 -48.17
C VAL A 15 -18.11 9.81 -47.49
N SER A 16 -17.89 8.69 -48.23
CA SER A 16 -17.89 7.35 -47.66
C SER A 16 -16.62 7.03 -46.79
N PHE A 17 -15.53 7.79 -46.92
CA PHE A 17 -14.28 7.51 -46.24
C PHE A 17 -14.18 8.18 -44.87
N THR A 18 -15.07 9.10 -44.53
CA THR A 18 -15.02 9.85 -43.24
C THR A 18 -15.80 9.20 -42.09
N LEU A 19 -16.47 8.08 -42.28
CA LEU A 19 -17.35 7.45 -41.27
C LEU A 19 -16.72 6.26 -40.51
N THR A 20 -15.46 5.94 -40.73
CA THR A 20 -14.83 4.75 -40.09
C THR A 20 -13.82 5.05 -38.99
N THR A 21 -13.74 6.29 -38.50
CA THR A 21 -12.94 6.57 -37.29
C THR A 21 -13.81 6.45 -36.04
N GLY A 22 -14.58 5.38 -35.92
CA GLY A 22 -15.14 4.91 -34.65
C GLY A 22 -14.00 4.33 -33.82
N GLY A 23 -13.22 5.19 -33.18
CA GLY A 23 -12.22 4.75 -32.21
C GLY A 23 -12.93 3.92 -31.15
N CYS A 24 -12.60 2.64 -31.05
CA CYS A 24 -12.90 1.83 -29.88
C CYS A 24 -12.22 2.49 -28.69
N GLY A 25 -12.88 3.45 -28.05
CA GLY A 25 -12.50 3.93 -26.74
C GLY A 25 -12.63 2.76 -25.79
N THR A 26 -11.53 2.06 -25.53
CA THR A 26 -11.45 1.11 -24.44
C THR A 26 -11.70 1.91 -23.17
N LYS A 27 -12.94 1.85 -22.64
CA LYS A 27 -13.24 2.41 -21.33
C LYS A 27 -12.31 1.71 -20.35
N THR A 28 -11.33 2.44 -19.85
CA THR A 28 -10.49 1.94 -18.76
C THR A 28 -11.42 1.57 -17.61
N PRO A 29 -11.35 0.33 -17.09
CA PRO A 29 -12.19 -0.07 -15.98
C PRO A 29 -11.99 0.90 -14.82
N ASN A 30 -13.09 1.47 -14.32
CA ASN A 30 -13.03 2.34 -13.16
C ASN A 30 -13.04 1.48 -11.89
N TYR A 31 -11.87 1.31 -11.28
CA TYR A 31 -11.69 0.58 -10.02
C TYR A 31 -11.93 1.45 -8.78
N THR A 32 -12.44 2.65 -8.96
CA THR A 32 -12.76 3.55 -7.85
C THR A 32 -14.18 3.26 -7.35
N PRO A 33 -14.38 2.90 -6.08
CA PRO A 33 -15.71 2.63 -5.52
C PRO A 33 -16.57 3.90 -5.49
N SER A 34 -17.88 3.75 -5.32
CA SER A 34 -18.75 4.89 -5.02
C SER A 34 -18.39 5.51 -3.67
N LEU A 35 -18.74 6.78 -3.43
CA LEU A 35 -18.50 7.43 -2.13
C LEU A 35 -19.18 6.66 -1.00
N GLU A 36 -20.44 6.32 -1.17
CA GLU A 36 -21.21 5.56 -0.19
C GLU A 36 -20.57 4.21 0.13
N THR A 37 -20.12 3.48 -0.90
CA THR A 37 -19.42 2.19 -0.71
C THR A 37 -18.11 2.37 0.06
N ALA A 38 -17.36 3.43 -0.24
CA ALA A 38 -16.11 3.71 0.45
C ALA A 38 -16.32 4.09 1.92
N GLU A 39 -17.31 4.95 2.20
CA GLU A 39 -17.66 5.32 3.57
C GLU A 39 -18.16 4.11 4.38
N ASP A 40 -18.97 3.23 3.78
CA ASP A 40 -19.43 2.00 4.43
C ASP A 40 -18.27 1.05 4.75
N ALA A 41 -17.31 0.90 3.83
CA ALA A 41 -16.13 0.09 4.05
C ALA A 41 -15.27 0.62 5.22
N VAL A 42 -15.04 1.93 5.28
CA VAL A 42 -14.34 2.57 6.41
C VAL A 42 -15.10 2.38 7.71
N ARG A 43 -16.43 2.60 7.70
CA ARG A 43 -17.28 2.42 8.88
C ARG A 43 -17.15 1.02 9.45
N ARG A 44 -17.27 -0.02 8.62
CA ARG A 44 -17.13 -1.42 9.03
C ARG A 44 -15.77 -1.72 9.65
N GLY A 45 -14.71 -1.18 9.08
CA GLY A 45 -13.36 -1.31 9.63
C GLY A 45 -13.20 -0.64 11.00
N LEU A 46 -13.80 0.53 11.19
CA LEU A 46 -13.78 1.28 12.45
C LEU A 46 -14.69 0.65 13.51
N ASP A 47 -15.84 0.12 13.13
CA ASP A 47 -16.74 -0.60 14.05
C ASP A 47 -16.06 -1.85 14.63
N ARG A 48 -15.27 -2.57 13.83
CA ARG A 48 -14.45 -3.68 14.33
C ARG A 48 -13.40 -3.19 15.33
N TRP A 49 -12.73 -2.08 15.05
CA TRP A 49 -11.78 -1.53 16.01
C TRP A 49 -12.46 -1.12 17.31
N LYS A 50 -13.63 -0.47 17.24
CA LYS A 50 -14.45 -0.14 18.41
C LYS A 50 -14.87 -1.38 19.21
N ALA A 51 -15.10 -2.50 18.52
CA ALA A 51 -15.36 -3.80 19.16
C ALA A 51 -14.09 -4.46 19.76
N GLY A 52 -12.92 -3.84 19.62
CA GLY A 52 -11.64 -4.37 20.11
C GLY A 52 -10.98 -5.39 19.20
N GLU A 53 -11.45 -5.51 17.95
CA GLU A 53 -10.88 -6.44 16.99
C GLU A 53 -9.64 -5.85 16.28
N PRO A 54 -8.64 -6.68 15.93
CA PRO A 54 -7.46 -6.22 15.21
C PRO A 54 -7.80 -5.80 13.77
N PRO A 55 -6.92 -5.01 13.10
CA PRO A 55 -7.02 -4.77 11.67
C PRO A 55 -6.98 -6.10 10.91
N GLY A 56 -7.57 -6.12 9.73
CA GLY A 56 -7.67 -7.31 8.89
C GLY A 56 -8.97 -7.37 8.10
N GLU A 57 -9.31 -8.52 7.59
CA GLU A 57 -10.53 -8.72 6.80
C GLU A 57 -11.79 -8.58 7.66
N VAL A 58 -12.75 -7.80 7.16
CA VAL A 58 -14.08 -7.66 7.80
C VAL A 58 -14.91 -8.91 7.48
N PRO A 59 -15.28 -9.73 8.49
CA PRO A 59 -15.95 -10.99 8.23
C PRO A 59 -17.36 -10.78 7.68
N GLY A 60 -17.80 -11.71 6.82
CA GLY A 60 -19.18 -11.75 6.30
C GLY A 60 -19.51 -10.64 5.30
N THR A 61 -18.53 -9.93 4.77
CA THR A 61 -18.75 -8.90 3.74
C THR A 61 -18.58 -9.44 2.32
N ARG A 62 -19.39 -8.92 1.41
CA ARG A 62 -19.23 -9.08 -0.03
C ARG A 62 -19.52 -7.71 -0.68
N PRO A 63 -18.55 -7.13 -1.36
CA PRO A 63 -17.17 -7.58 -1.56
C PRO A 63 -16.36 -7.72 -0.25
N LEU A 64 -15.23 -8.42 -0.31
CA LEU A 64 -14.30 -8.53 0.81
C LEU A 64 -13.72 -7.15 1.14
N ILE A 65 -13.56 -6.88 2.44
CA ILE A 65 -13.05 -5.60 2.95
C ILE A 65 -11.83 -5.86 3.85
N PRO A 66 -10.63 -6.02 3.29
CA PRO A 66 -9.41 -6.02 4.08
C PRO A 66 -9.04 -4.60 4.51
N VAL A 67 -8.75 -4.43 5.81
CA VAL A 67 -8.39 -3.17 6.45
C VAL A 67 -6.94 -3.23 6.94
N THR A 68 -6.12 -2.30 6.49
CA THR A 68 -4.74 -2.08 6.95
C THR A 68 -4.68 -0.76 7.71
N ASP A 69 -4.34 -0.82 8.98
CA ASP A 69 -4.25 0.35 9.87
C ASP A 69 -3.14 0.11 10.91
N GLY A 70 -1.89 0.34 10.48
CA GLY A 70 -0.68 0.22 11.30
C GLY A 70 -0.54 1.32 12.35
N GLY A 71 -1.34 2.39 12.24
CA GLY A 71 -1.34 3.48 13.21
C GLY A 71 -1.98 3.13 14.56
N ARG A 72 -2.65 1.97 14.67
CA ARG A 72 -3.26 1.51 15.93
C ARG A 72 -2.20 1.02 16.92
N LYS A 73 -2.18 1.60 18.11
CA LYS A 73 -1.31 1.10 19.19
C LYS A 73 -2.03 -0.04 19.94
N PRO A 74 -1.33 -1.09 20.39
CA PRO A 74 -1.97 -2.24 21.04
C PRO A 74 -2.81 -1.91 22.28
N SER A 75 -2.43 -0.87 23.02
CA SER A 75 -3.14 -0.42 24.22
C SER A 75 -4.28 0.56 23.93
N GLN A 76 -4.34 1.10 22.71
CA GLN A 76 -5.27 2.16 22.35
C GLN A 76 -6.60 1.58 21.89
N ARG A 77 -7.69 2.10 22.43
CA ARG A 77 -9.05 1.70 22.09
C ARG A 77 -9.75 2.83 21.35
N LEU A 78 -10.60 2.46 20.41
CA LEU A 78 -11.49 3.39 19.73
C LEU A 78 -12.80 3.47 20.53
N GLU A 79 -13.06 4.61 21.16
CA GLU A 79 -14.31 4.90 21.86
C GLU A 79 -15.42 5.26 20.86
N GLY A 80 -15.07 6.11 19.88
CA GLY A 80 -16.00 6.60 18.88
C GLY A 80 -15.27 7.17 17.65
N TYR A 81 -16.04 7.47 16.62
CA TYR A 81 -15.50 8.13 15.43
C TYR A 81 -16.57 8.96 14.73
N GLN A 82 -16.15 9.90 13.92
CA GLN A 82 -17.00 10.69 13.04
C GLN A 82 -16.41 10.68 11.63
N ILE A 83 -17.20 10.21 10.66
CA ILE A 83 -16.86 10.32 9.23
C ILE A 83 -17.16 11.75 8.79
N LEU A 84 -16.14 12.42 8.25
CA LEU A 84 -16.22 13.81 7.79
C LEU A 84 -16.52 13.91 6.29
N GLY A 85 -16.46 12.76 5.58
CA GLY A 85 -16.69 12.66 4.13
C GLY A 85 -15.41 12.58 3.32
N GLU A 86 -15.57 12.72 1.99
CA GLU A 86 -14.47 12.63 1.03
C GLU A 86 -13.56 13.85 1.08
N THR A 87 -12.26 13.63 0.98
CA THR A 87 -11.25 14.67 0.80
C THR A 87 -10.37 14.35 -0.40
N ARG A 88 -9.57 15.34 -0.85
CA ARG A 88 -8.64 15.11 -1.96
C ARG A 88 -7.58 14.10 -1.56
N GLY A 89 -7.37 13.11 -2.42
CA GLY A 89 -6.33 12.10 -2.33
C GLY A 89 -5.70 11.83 -3.69
N ALA A 90 -4.54 11.19 -3.69
CA ALA A 90 -3.81 10.84 -4.91
C ALA A 90 -4.39 9.62 -5.63
N SER A 91 -5.06 8.73 -4.91
CA SER A 91 -5.54 7.45 -5.42
C SER A 91 -6.85 7.05 -4.73
N GLY A 92 -7.75 6.43 -5.48
CA GLY A 92 -9.02 5.91 -4.97
C GLY A 92 -9.92 6.96 -4.33
N ARG A 93 -10.70 6.55 -3.31
CA ARG A 93 -11.49 7.45 -2.47
C ARG A 93 -10.78 7.68 -1.15
N THR A 94 -10.57 8.94 -0.79
CA THR A 94 -9.97 9.30 0.50
C THR A 94 -11.04 9.84 1.43
N ILE A 95 -11.27 9.14 2.53
CA ILE A 95 -12.29 9.46 3.53
C ILE A 95 -11.62 10.04 4.78
N ALA A 96 -11.99 11.25 5.14
CA ALA A 96 -11.52 11.88 6.38
C ALA A 96 -12.38 11.46 7.56
N VAL A 97 -11.74 11.20 8.69
CA VAL A 97 -12.39 10.72 9.92
C VAL A 97 -11.77 11.40 11.13
N THR A 98 -12.59 11.75 12.10
CA THR A 98 -12.13 12.05 13.47
C THR A 98 -12.30 10.79 14.30
N LEU A 99 -11.24 10.38 15.00
CA LEU A 99 -11.19 9.23 15.89
C LEU A 99 -11.15 9.74 17.33
N HIS A 100 -12.00 9.22 18.21
CA HIS A 100 -11.97 9.45 19.64
C HIS A 100 -11.36 8.21 20.30
N LEU A 101 -10.18 8.36 20.86
CA LEU A 101 -9.36 7.28 21.37
C LEU A 101 -9.31 7.29 22.90
N GLU A 102 -9.18 6.10 23.49
CA GLU A 102 -8.89 5.91 24.91
C GLU A 102 -7.50 5.31 25.09
N ASN A 103 -6.89 5.60 26.24
CA ASN A 103 -5.60 5.05 26.69
C ASN A 103 -4.39 5.39 25.81
N PRO A 104 -4.00 6.70 25.69
CA PRO A 104 -4.60 7.88 26.38
C PRO A 104 -5.82 8.39 25.64
N ALA A 105 -6.66 9.18 26.34
CA ALA A 105 -7.76 9.89 25.71
C ALA A 105 -7.22 10.94 24.74
N GLU A 106 -7.56 10.81 23.47
CA GLU A 106 -7.02 11.63 22.40
C GLU A 106 -8.04 11.74 21.26
N GLU A 107 -8.14 12.92 20.66
CA GLU A 107 -8.85 13.11 19.39
C GLU A 107 -7.83 13.16 18.26
N LEU A 108 -7.97 12.27 17.30
CA LEU A 108 -7.05 12.12 16.18
C LEU A 108 -7.78 12.24 14.85
N LYS A 109 -7.29 13.11 13.97
CA LYS A 109 -7.75 13.17 12.58
C LYS A 109 -6.98 12.15 11.75
N ALA A 110 -7.72 11.28 11.08
CA ALA A 110 -7.17 10.25 10.21
C ALA A 110 -7.79 10.32 8.82
N ARG A 111 -7.11 9.77 7.83
CA ARG A 111 -7.63 9.59 6.48
C ARG A 111 -7.49 8.13 6.09
N TYR A 112 -8.53 7.62 5.45
CA TYR A 112 -8.55 6.26 4.93
C TYR A 112 -8.71 6.30 3.42
N ILE A 113 -7.87 5.55 2.73
CA ILE A 113 -7.90 5.40 1.27
C ILE A 113 -8.60 4.09 0.96
N VAL A 114 -9.64 4.16 0.12
CA VAL A 114 -10.40 2.99 -0.32
C VAL A 114 -10.18 2.76 -1.81
N LEU A 115 -9.71 1.57 -2.14
CA LEU A 115 -9.35 1.17 -3.51
C LEU A 115 -10.08 -0.10 -3.90
N GLY A 116 -10.32 -0.24 -5.21
CA GLY A 116 -10.91 -1.45 -5.78
C GLY A 116 -12.43 -1.50 -5.65
N ILE A 117 -13.00 -2.55 -6.20
CA ILE A 117 -14.44 -2.84 -6.17
C ILE A 117 -14.69 -4.19 -5.49
N ASP A 118 -13.86 -5.19 -5.78
CA ASP A 118 -13.85 -6.51 -5.17
C ASP A 118 -12.45 -7.11 -5.30
N PRO A 119 -11.67 -7.13 -4.21
CA PRO A 119 -11.97 -6.60 -2.87
C PRO A 119 -11.96 -5.06 -2.76
N LEU A 120 -12.59 -4.53 -1.71
CA LEU A 120 -12.49 -3.14 -1.27
C LEU A 120 -11.35 -3.00 -0.27
N LEU A 121 -10.19 -2.56 -0.73
CA LEU A 121 -9.00 -2.38 0.09
C LEU A 121 -9.10 -1.07 0.87
N VAL A 122 -9.06 -1.15 2.19
CA VAL A 122 -9.08 0.02 3.09
C VAL A 122 -7.71 0.17 3.75
N PHE A 123 -7.04 1.26 3.47
CA PHE A 123 -5.74 1.60 4.07
C PHE A 123 -5.85 2.88 4.88
N ARG A 124 -5.17 2.94 6.01
CA ARG A 124 -4.83 4.23 6.59
C ARG A 124 -3.86 4.95 5.64
N GLN A 125 -3.98 6.28 5.52
CA GLN A 125 -3.19 7.02 4.53
C GLN A 125 -1.69 6.79 4.70
N GLU A 126 -1.20 6.80 5.93
CA GLU A 126 0.21 6.63 6.27
C GLU A 126 0.74 5.25 5.81
N ASP A 127 -0.07 4.19 5.97
CA ASP A 127 0.28 2.84 5.52
C ASP A 127 0.30 2.75 4.00
N PHE A 128 -0.64 3.42 3.34
CA PHE A 128 -0.68 3.46 1.88
C PHE A 128 0.52 4.22 1.31
N GLU A 129 0.89 5.35 1.90
CA GLU A 129 2.06 6.12 1.51
C GLU A 129 3.33 5.29 1.69
N LEU A 130 3.45 4.58 2.81
CA LEU A 130 4.57 3.68 3.05
C LEU A 130 4.67 2.58 1.98
N LEU A 131 3.54 1.97 1.62
CA LEU A 131 3.47 0.96 0.56
C LEU A 131 3.91 1.52 -0.80
N MET A 132 3.46 2.73 -1.14
CA MET A 132 3.78 3.37 -2.41
C MET A 132 5.22 3.86 -2.51
N HIS A 133 5.88 4.14 -1.38
CA HIS A 133 7.28 4.58 -1.35
C HIS A 133 8.29 3.43 -1.24
N TRP A 134 7.82 2.22 -1.02
CA TRP A 134 8.69 1.04 -0.91
C TRP A 134 9.58 0.83 -2.14
N ASP A 135 9.07 1.13 -3.32
CA ASP A 135 9.79 0.91 -4.59
C ASP A 135 10.85 1.98 -4.91
N HIS A 136 10.94 3.06 -4.14
CA HIS A 136 11.73 4.22 -4.57
C HIS A 136 13.00 4.51 -3.76
N HIS A 137 13.24 3.90 -2.61
CA HIS A 137 14.46 4.18 -1.83
C HIS A 137 14.92 2.98 -1.00
N MET A 138 15.42 1.95 -1.67
CA MET A 138 16.51 1.18 -1.09
C MET A 138 17.79 1.97 -1.40
N PRO A 139 18.40 2.70 -0.45
CA PRO A 139 19.76 3.14 -0.65
C PRO A 139 20.58 1.89 -0.92
N ALA A 140 21.27 1.86 -2.06
CA ALA A 140 22.19 0.78 -2.37
C ALA A 140 23.02 0.51 -1.10
N PRO A 141 23.19 -0.74 -0.68
CA PRO A 141 24.04 -1.05 0.45
C PRO A 141 25.36 -0.36 0.16
N LYS A 142 25.77 0.57 1.02
CA LYS A 142 27.10 1.17 0.95
C LYS A 142 28.02 -0.03 0.93
N ALA A 143 28.65 -0.27 -0.21
CA ALA A 143 29.76 -1.19 -0.29
C ALA A 143 30.70 -0.73 0.81
N THR A 144 30.73 -1.47 1.88
CA THR A 144 31.77 -1.35 2.89
C THR A 144 33.01 -1.71 2.09
N GLU A 145 33.74 -0.67 1.71
CA GLU A 145 35.06 -0.76 1.12
C GLU A 145 35.89 -1.52 2.14
N SER A 146 35.85 -2.86 2.03
CA SER A 146 36.84 -3.71 2.66
C SER A 146 38.15 -3.34 2.02
N ALA A 147 38.83 -2.41 2.66
CA ALA A 147 40.26 -2.24 2.48
C ALA A 147 40.88 -3.61 2.77
N VAL A 148 41.20 -4.33 1.73
CA VAL A 148 42.10 -5.48 1.77
C VAL A 148 43.49 -4.88 2.03
N PRO A 149 44.11 -5.13 3.17
CA PRO A 149 45.54 -4.87 3.30
C PRO A 149 46.23 -5.96 2.48
N THR A 150 46.81 -5.55 1.33
CA THR A 150 47.81 -6.31 0.63
C THR A 150 49.06 -6.26 1.46
N ASP A 151 49.36 -7.30 2.22
CA ASP A 151 50.70 -7.53 2.68
C ASP A 151 51.15 -8.92 2.28
N SER A 152 52.25 -8.91 1.58
CA SER A 152 52.99 -10.00 0.96
C SER A 152 53.56 -10.98 2.00
N PRO A 153 53.98 -12.19 1.56
CA PRO A 153 54.28 -13.30 2.41
C PRO A 153 55.65 -13.24 3.03
N THR A 154 55.75 -13.50 4.31
CA THR A 154 57.02 -13.91 4.92
C THR A 154 56.75 -15.18 5.73
N THR A 155 57.29 -16.26 5.25
CA THR A 155 57.49 -17.59 5.85
C THR A 155 58.71 -17.57 6.76
N PRO A 156 59.04 -18.67 7.52
CA PRO A 156 58.37 -19.30 8.65
C PRO A 156 59.25 -19.21 9.90
N ASP A 157 58.78 -19.61 11.02
CA ASP A 157 59.41 -20.56 11.93
C ASP A 157 58.83 -20.42 13.36
N ASP A 158 58.61 -21.63 13.87
CA ASP A 158 58.91 -22.11 15.22
C ASP A 158 57.85 -22.02 16.31
N ALA A 159 57.51 -23.23 16.64
CA ALA A 159 57.41 -23.83 17.98
C ALA A 159 56.38 -23.34 19.00
N SER A 160 55.45 -24.24 19.21
CA SER A 160 55.12 -24.73 20.57
C SER A 160 54.56 -23.74 21.58
N ASN A 161 53.28 -23.82 21.80
CA ASN A 161 52.83 -23.86 23.20
C ASN A 161 51.45 -24.56 23.35
N PRO A 162 51.32 -25.38 24.39
CA PRO A 162 50.23 -26.33 24.47
C PRO A 162 48.97 -25.76 25.08
N ILE A 163 47.90 -26.39 24.71
CA ILE A 163 46.55 -26.34 25.23
C ILE A 163 46.54 -26.39 26.76
N GLN A 164 45.99 -25.34 27.36
CA GLN A 164 45.49 -25.42 28.72
C GLN A 164 43.97 -25.52 28.71
N ILE A 165 43.53 -26.75 28.90
CA ILE A 165 42.16 -27.09 29.26
C ILE A 165 42.04 -26.84 30.76
N GLN A 166 41.15 -25.98 31.18
CA GLN A 166 40.75 -25.89 32.57
C GLN A 166 39.28 -26.29 32.68
N PRO A 167 39.01 -27.33 33.46
CA PRO A 167 37.65 -27.77 33.70
C PRO A 167 37.03 -27.07 34.91
N GLU A 168 35.74 -26.81 34.77
CA GLU A 168 34.70 -27.09 35.75
C GLU A 168 34.79 -26.52 37.15
N ALA A 169 33.78 -25.76 37.52
CA ALA A 169 33.19 -25.87 38.83
C ALA A 169 31.68 -25.64 38.72
N ALA A 170 30.97 -26.74 38.82
CA ALA A 170 29.59 -26.76 39.25
C ALA A 170 29.54 -26.40 40.73
N GLU A 171 28.65 -25.51 41.13
CA GLU A 171 28.15 -25.54 42.49
C GLU A 171 26.67 -25.18 42.54
N ALA A 172 25.97 -26.15 43.01
CA ALA A 172 24.56 -26.14 43.36
C ALA A 172 24.35 -25.44 44.71
N THR A 173 23.10 -25.20 45.03
CA THR A 173 22.50 -25.12 46.37
C THR A 173 22.11 -23.71 46.88
N LYS A 174 20.88 -23.32 46.86
CA LYS A 174 19.87 -23.51 47.92
C LYS A 174 18.61 -22.72 47.63
#